data_ce39081c4068583045e5c9c6ee71b450
#
_entry.id   ce39081c4068583045e5c9c6ee71b450
#
_cell.length_a   1.000
_cell.length_b   1.000
_cell.length_c   1.000
_cell.angle_alpha   90.00
_cell.angle_beta   90.00
_cell.angle_gamma   90.00
#
_symmetry.space_group_name_H-M   'P 1'
#
loop_
_entity.id
_entity.type
_entity.pdbx_description
1 polymer ?
#
loop_
_entity_poly.entity_id
_entity_poly.type
_entity_poly.pdbx_seq_one_letter_code
_entity_poly.pdbx_strand_id
1 'polypeptide(L)'
;MARRAGIAMKHFLTTEHWPQNDLQQMIDFAKDLKKEKFQPLLKNKSVALLFFNPSLRTRTSFELGVHQLGGQAVVLQPGKDAWPIEFELGSIMDGEAEEHIQEVAQVLSAYCDIIAVRAFPKFQNWQDDRQDKLIKSLAQFSTVPVINMETITHPCQELAHIMALQENLG
;
A
#
# COMPACT_ATOMS: atom_id res chain seq x y z
N MET A 1 -16.90 20.16 8.86
CA MET A 1 -16.80 18.90 9.62
C MET A 1 -15.49 18.89 10.39
N ALA A 2 -15.54 18.79 11.70
CA ALA A 2 -14.36 18.87 12.56
C ALA A 2 -13.49 17.62 12.35
N ARG A 3 -12.19 17.79 12.03
CA ARG A 3 -11.18 16.72 12.09
C ARG A 3 -11.15 16.21 13.54
N ARG A 4 -11.40 14.92 13.76
CA ARG A 4 -11.13 14.29 15.05
C ARG A 4 -9.65 14.46 15.35
N ALA A 5 -9.33 15.22 16.37
CA ALA A 5 -7.98 15.32 16.89
C ALA A 5 -7.57 13.95 17.46
N GLY A 6 -6.39 13.43 17.07
CA GLY A 6 -5.66 12.55 17.96
C GLY A 6 -5.10 11.24 17.47
N ILE A 7 -5.28 10.79 16.22
CA ILE A 7 -4.50 9.65 15.73
C ILE A 7 -3.64 10.16 14.58
N ALA A 8 -2.33 10.22 14.78
CA ALA A 8 -1.40 10.50 13.69
C ALA A 8 -1.59 9.43 12.61
N MET A 9 -1.77 9.87 11.36
CA MET A 9 -1.86 8.97 10.22
C MET A 9 -0.61 8.11 10.17
N LYS A 10 -0.79 6.79 10.14
CA LYS A 10 0.32 5.84 10.15
C LYS A 10 0.34 5.06 8.84
N HIS A 11 1.40 5.24 8.04
CA HIS A 11 1.64 4.44 6.85
C HIS A 11 2.19 3.06 7.24
N PHE A 12 1.90 2.03 6.44
CA PHE A 12 2.46 0.68 6.60
C PHE A 12 3.45 0.39 5.47
N LEU A 13 4.67 0.94 5.58
CA LEU A 13 5.71 0.83 4.55
C LEU A 13 6.67 -0.32 4.80
N THR A 14 6.95 -0.64 6.07
CA THR A 14 7.84 -1.70 6.53
C THR A 14 7.38 -2.15 7.92
N THR A 15 7.74 -3.36 8.31
CA THR A 15 7.54 -3.86 9.69
C THR A 15 8.54 -3.27 10.68
N GLU A 16 9.71 -2.82 10.22
CA GLU A 16 10.85 -2.39 11.03
C GLU A 16 10.52 -1.32 12.07
N HIS A 17 9.62 -0.40 11.73
CA HIS A 17 9.29 0.75 12.59
C HIS A 17 8.01 0.56 13.41
N TRP A 18 7.46 -0.67 13.43
CA TRP A 18 6.27 -0.99 14.19
C TRP A 18 6.61 -1.72 15.49
N PRO A 19 5.99 -1.37 16.62
CA PRO A 19 6.13 -2.15 17.85
C PRO A 19 5.70 -3.59 17.63
N GLN A 20 6.44 -4.53 18.22
CA GLN A 20 6.13 -5.96 18.09
C GLN A 20 4.69 -6.28 18.50
N ASN A 21 4.19 -5.64 19.56
CA ASN A 21 2.82 -5.83 20.03
C ASN A 21 1.77 -5.40 18.98
N ASP A 22 2.01 -4.30 18.24
CA ASP A 22 1.11 -3.84 17.18
C ASP A 22 1.09 -4.84 16.01
N LEU A 23 2.27 -5.36 15.63
CA LEU A 23 2.38 -6.39 14.59
C LEU A 23 1.68 -7.68 15.00
N GLN A 24 1.80 -8.10 16.28
CA GLN A 24 1.10 -9.26 16.78
C GLN A 24 -0.41 -9.07 16.78
N GLN A 25 -0.90 -7.89 17.16
CA GLN A 25 -2.33 -7.57 17.07
C GLN A 25 -2.85 -7.63 15.63
N MET A 26 -2.06 -7.17 14.63
CA MET A 26 -2.43 -7.32 13.21
C MET A 26 -2.55 -8.78 12.80
N ILE A 27 -1.63 -9.64 13.24
CA ILE A 27 -1.67 -11.08 12.98
C ILE A 27 -2.89 -11.73 13.62
N ASP A 28 -3.18 -11.41 14.89
CA ASP A 28 -4.32 -11.97 15.62
C ASP A 28 -5.64 -11.53 14.96
N PHE A 29 -5.74 -10.26 14.57
CA PHE A 29 -6.88 -9.75 13.82
C PHE A 29 -7.04 -10.44 12.46
N ALA A 30 -5.95 -10.70 11.74
CA ALA A 30 -5.99 -11.44 10.48
C ALA A 30 -6.46 -12.90 10.68
N LYS A 31 -6.08 -13.56 11.79
CA LYS A 31 -6.59 -14.89 12.14
C LYS A 31 -8.11 -14.88 12.38
N ASP A 32 -8.63 -13.81 12.99
CA ASP A 32 -10.08 -13.67 13.19
C ASP A 32 -10.81 -13.41 11.88
N LEU A 33 -10.30 -12.54 11.01
CA LEU A 33 -10.83 -12.32 9.67
C LEU A 33 -10.81 -13.60 8.80
N LYS A 34 -9.86 -14.49 9.04
CA LYS A 34 -9.79 -15.78 8.34
C LYS A 34 -10.98 -16.68 8.67
N LYS A 35 -11.55 -16.56 9.88
CA LYS A 35 -12.76 -17.31 10.33
C LYS A 35 -14.03 -16.71 9.72
N GLU A 36 -14.10 -15.38 9.62
CA GLU A 36 -15.26 -14.65 9.10
C GLU A 36 -14.80 -13.57 8.10
N LYS A 37 -14.78 -13.92 6.83
CA LYS A 37 -14.17 -13.10 5.77
C LYS A 37 -15.00 -11.86 5.39
N PHE A 38 -16.32 -11.94 5.50
CA PHE A 38 -17.22 -10.85 5.07
C PHE A 38 -17.61 -9.99 6.25
N GLN A 39 -16.96 -8.84 6.38
CA GLN A 39 -17.22 -7.88 7.45
C GLN A 39 -17.25 -6.45 6.89
N PRO A 40 -18.12 -5.56 7.37
CA PRO A 40 -18.27 -4.21 6.80
C PRO A 40 -17.24 -3.21 7.35
N LEU A 41 -15.98 -3.62 7.55
CA LEU A 41 -14.92 -2.80 8.13
C LEU A 41 -14.48 -1.65 7.22
N LEU A 42 -14.57 -1.86 5.90
CA LEU A 42 -14.29 -0.84 4.88
C LEU A 42 -15.55 -0.30 4.21
N LYS A 43 -16.70 -0.40 4.89
CA LYS A 43 -17.98 0.13 4.35
C LYS A 43 -17.83 1.61 3.99
N ASN A 44 -18.20 1.96 2.75
CA ASN A 44 -18.08 3.30 2.17
C ASN A 44 -16.64 3.83 2.11
N LYS A 45 -15.67 2.93 2.06
CA LYS A 45 -14.24 3.23 1.89
C LYS A 45 -13.76 2.77 0.53
N SER A 46 -12.82 3.53 -0.05
CA SER A 46 -12.18 3.20 -1.30
C SER A 46 -10.67 3.03 -1.10
N VAL A 47 -10.09 2.05 -1.80
CA VAL A 47 -8.67 1.74 -1.74
C VAL A 47 -8.10 1.79 -3.16
N ALA A 48 -7.15 2.69 -3.41
CA ALA A 48 -6.39 2.70 -4.65
C ALA A 48 -5.29 1.63 -4.58
N LEU A 49 -5.24 0.74 -5.56
CA LEU A 49 -4.24 -0.32 -5.70
C LEU A 49 -3.33 -0.01 -6.89
N LEU A 50 -2.14 0.53 -6.64
CA LEU A 50 -1.17 0.89 -7.68
C LEU A 50 -0.23 -0.27 -7.98
N PHE A 51 -0.24 -0.76 -9.21
CA PHE A 51 0.60 -1.86 -9.68
C PHE A 51 1.56 -1.39 -10.77
N PHE A 52 2.79 -1.04 -10.41
CA PHE A 52 3.87 -0.76 -11.37
C PHE A 52 4.44 -2.05 -11.97
N ASN A 53 4.28 -3.17 -11.27
CA ASN A 53 4.69 -4.50 -11.72
C ASN A 53 3.52 -5.47 -11.72
N PRO A 54 3.46 -6.41 -12.67
CA PRO A 54 2.41 -7.42 -12.73
C PRO A 54 2.34 -8.27 -11.44
N SER A 55 1.13 -8.65 -11.05
CA SER A 55 0.90 -9.56 -9.94
C SER A 55 -0.41 -10.31 -10.11
N LEU A 56 -0.37 -11.62 -9.91
CA LEU A 56 -1.57 -12.43 -9.80
C LEU A 56 -2.07 -12.46 -8.34
N ARG A 57 -1.23 -12.95 -7.44
CA ARG A 57 -1.62 -13.19 -6.03
C ARG A 57 -1.89 -11.91 -5.26
N THR A 58 -0.98 -10.94 -5.31
CA THR A 58 -1.15 -9.67 -4.60
C THR A 58 -2.37 -8.92 -5.10
N ARG A 59 -2.55 -8.83 -6.42
CA ARG A 59 -3.72 -8.16 -7.00
C ARG A 59 -5.02 -8.82 -6.54
N THR A 60 -5.14 -10.13 -6.73
CA THR A 60 -6.36 -10.87 -6.39
C THR A 60 -6.67 -10.80 -4.89
N SER A 61 -5.66 -10.97 -4.02
CA SER A 61 -5.87 -10.96 -2.57
C SER A 61 -6.30 -9.59 -2.05
N PHE A 62 -5.68 -8.49 -2.54
CA PHE A 62 -6.07 -7.15 -2.11
C PHE A 62 -7.44 -6.74 -2.66
N GLU A 63 -7.70 -7.00 -3.95
CA GLU A 63 -8.96 -6.65 -4.59
C GLU A 63 -10.14 -7.38 -3.93
N LEU A 64 -10.01 -8.71 -3.74
CA LEU A 64 -11.03 -9.48 -3.02
C LEU A 64 -11.10 -9.14 -1.54
N GLY A 65 -9.98 -8.90 -0.87
CA GLY A 65 -9.96 -8.52 0.55
C GLY A 65 -10.70 -7.21 0.80
N VAL A 66 -10.49 -6.19 -0.02
CA VAL A 66 -11.22 -4.92 0.06
C VAL A 66 -12.72 -5.16 -0.13
N HIS A 67 -13.12 -5.99 -1.11
CA HIS A 67 -14.51 -6.34 -1.35
C HIS A 67 -15.14 -7.10 -0.16
N GLN A 68 -14.44 -8.10 0.38
CA GLN A 68 -14.90 -8.88 1.52
C GLN A 68 -15.10 -8.03 2.79
N LEU A 69 -14.32 -6.97 2.91
CA LEU A 69 -14.46 -5.99 4.00
C LEU A 69 -15.48 -4.88 3.70
N GLY A 70 -16.23 -4.98 2.59
CA GLY A 70 -17.31 -4.05 2.23
C GLY A 70 -16.83 -2.75 1.58
N GLY A 71 -15.58 -2.68 1.15
CA GLY A 71 -14.98 -1.53 0.46
C GLY A 71 -15.00 -1.64 -1.05
N GLN A 72 -14.48 -0.60 -1.72
CA GLN A 72 -14.28 -0.51 -3.16
C GLN A 72 -12.79 -0.47 -3.48
N ALA A 73 -12.28 -1.40 -4.29
CA ALA A 73 -10.94 -1.34 -4.84
C ALA A 73 -10.95 -0.61 -6.18
N VAL A 74 -9.96 0.28 -6.38
CA VAL A 74 -9.66 0.94 -7.66
C VAL A 74 -8.25 0.50 -8.07
N VAL A 75 -8.16 -0.36 -9.08
CA VAL A 75 -6.88 -0.91 -9.54
C VAL A 75 -6.34 -0.08 -10.67
N LEU A 76 -5.11 0.41 -10.55
CA LEU A 76 -4.42 1.23 -11.54
C LEU A 76 -3.05 0.63 -11.87
N GLN A 77 -2.70 0.61 -13.15
CA GLN A 77 -1.42 0.15 -13.65
C GLN A 77 -0.72 1.28 -14.42
N PRO A 78 0.05 2.15 -13.73
CA PRO A 78 0.76 3.25 -14.39
C PRO A 78 1.60 2.76 -15.58
N GLY A 79 1.50 3.47 -16.70
CA GLY A 79 2.11 3.09 -17.97
C GLY A 79 1.35 2.03 -18.77
N LYS A 80 0.12 1.61 -18.33
CA LYS A 80 -0.74 0.66 -19.05
C LYS A 80 -2.17 1.15 -19.19
N ASP A 81 -2.91 1.22 -18.08
CA ASP A 81 -4.31 1.71 -18.01
C ASP A 81 -4.41 3.11 -17.38
N ALA A 82 -3.30 3.62 -16.87
CA ALA A 82 -3.11 4.98 -16.39
C ALA A 82 -1.79 5.53 -16.97
N TRP A 83 -1.60 6.86 -16.93
CA TRP A 83 -0.40 7.50 -17.43
C TRP A 83 0.86 7.04 -16.70
N PRO A 84 2.04 7.01 -17.37
CA PRO A 84 3.33 6.87 -16.69
C PRO A 84 3.51 7.98 -15.64
N ILE A 85 4.17 7.63 -14.54
CA ILE A 85 4.40 8.55 -13.42
C ILE A 85 5.88 8.86 -13.30
N GLU A 86 6.22 10.16 -13.20
CA GLU A 86 7.56 10.64 -12.89
C GLU A 86 7.79 10.63 -11.35
N PHE A 87 8.93 10.12 -10.90
CA PHE A 87 9.24 9.94 -9.48
C PHE A 87 10.31 10.88 -8.93
N GLU A 88 11.17 11.43 -9.79
CA GLU A 88 12.27 12.27 -9.34
C GLU A 88 11.75 13.65 -8.97
N LEU A 89 11.93 14.03 -7.70
CA LEU A 89 11.51 15.33 -7.20
C LEU A 89 12.29 16.46 -7.89
N GLY A 90 11.56 17.43 -8.44
CA GLY A 90 12.14 18.57 -9.14
C GLY A 90 12.49 18.30 -10.60
N SER A 91 12.09 17.14 -11.14
CA SER A 91 12.25 16.89 -12.59
C SER A 91 11.39 17.84 -13.42
N ILE A 92 11.90 18.16 -14.62
CA ILE A 92 11.13 18.89 -15.63
C ILE A 92 10.22 17.86 -16.32
N MET A 93 8.92 18.15 -16.37
CA MET A 93 7.91 17.26 -16.98
C MET A 93 7.92 17.39 -18.51
N ASP A 94 9.04 17.05 -19.16
CA ASP A 94 9.26 17.10 -20.61
C ASP A 94 9.47 15.70 -21.24
N GLY A 95 9.29 14.63 -20.44
CA GLY A 95 9.39 13.25 -20.85
C GLY A 95 8.04 12.61 -21.22
N GLU A 96 7.97 11.29 -21.17
CA GLU A 96 6.75 10.52 -21.49
C GLU A 96 5.74 10.47 -20.31
N ALA A 97 6.15 10.90 -19.12
CA ALA A 97 5.29 10.89 -17.95
C ALA A 97 4.41 12.14 -17.92
N GLU A 98 3.11 11.94 -17.89
CA GLU A 98 2.11 13.01 -17.83
C GLU A 98 1.82 13.46 -16.39
N GLU A 99 2.17 12.66 -15.40
CA GLU A 99 1.86 12.88 -14.00
C GLU A 99 3.10 12.73 -13.12
N HIS A 100 3.20 13.60 -12.11
CA HIS A 100 4.26 13.53 -11.10
C HIS A 100 3.76 12.83 -9.84
N ILE A 101 4.62 12.06 -9.17
CA ILE A 101 4.28 11.28 -7.97
C ILE A 101 3.63 12.11 -6.86
N GLN A 102 4.01 13.38 -6.72
CA GLN A 102 3.42 14.31 -5.74
C GLN A 102 1.94 14.59 -6.07
N GLU A 103 1.62 14.85 -7.32
CA GLU A 103 0.25 15.11 -7.77
C GLU A 103 -0.59 13.84 -7.66
N VAL A 104 -0.06 12.70 -8.09
CA VAL A 104 -0.70 11.39 -7.95
C VAL A 104 -1.08 11.11 -6.50
N ALA A 105 -0.15 11.34 -5.55
CA ALA A 105 -0.42 11.15 -4.13
C ALA A 105 -1.55 12.04 -3.62
N GLN A 106 -1.58 13.31 -4.02
CA GLN A 106 -2.59 14.27 -3.62
C GLN A 106 -3.96 13.96 -4.23
N VAL A 107 -4.00 13.68 -5.54
CA VAL A 107 -5.23 13.35 -6.26
C VAL A 107 -5.86 12.06 -5.73
N LEU A 108 -5.07 11.00 -5.59
CA LEU A 108 -5.56 9.74 -5.01
C LEU A 108 -5.99 9.89 -3.56
N SER A 109 -5.32 10.74 -2.78
CA SER A 109 -5.75 11.04 -1.41
C SER A 109 -7.07 11.81 -1.35
N ALA A 110 -7.42 12.55 -2.38
CA ALA A 110 -8.72 13.24 -2.47
C ALA A 110 -9.86 12.29 -2.85
N TYR A 111 -9.57 11.23 -3.61
CA TYR A 111 -10.58 10.28 -4.09
C TYR A 111 -10.70 9.02 -3.25
N CYS A 112 -9.61 8.56 -2.65
CA CYS A 112 -9.55 7.29 -1.93
C CYS A 112 -9.22 7.49 -0.45
N ASP A 113 -9.59 6.51 0.37
CA ASP A 113 -9.31 6.51 1.80
C ASP A 113 -7.97 5.86 2.15
N ILE A 114 -7.44 5.01 1.25
CA ILE A 114 -6.18 4.28 1.40
C ILE A 114 -5.51 4.17 0.02
N ILE A 115 -4.19 4.22 -0.01
CA ILE A 115 -3.38 3.93 -1.20
C ILE A 115 -2.49 2.72 -0.89
N ALA A 116 -2.53 1.69 -1.73
CA ALA A 116 -1.65 0.52 -1.62
C ALA A 116 -0.80 0.39 -2.89
N VAL A 117 0.49 0.09 -2.74
CA VAL A 117 1.48 0.18 -3.81
C VAL A 117 2.31 -1.07 -3.94
N ARG A 118 2.46 -1.54 -5.18
CA ARG A 118 3.43 -2.56 -5.58
C ARG A 118 4.35 -1.98 -6.65
N ALA A 119 5.64 -1.86 -6.31
CA ALA A 119 6.65 -1.30 -7.21
C ALA A 119 8.02 -1.90 -6.91
N PHE A 120 8.52 -2.75 -7.80
CA PHE A 120 9.83 -3.35 -7.62
C PHE A 120 10.96 -2.36 -7.85
N PRO A 121 12.06 -2.48 -7.10
CA PRO A 121 13.28 -1.76 -7.40
C PRO A 121 13.85 -2.17 -8.76
N LYS A 122 14.73 -1.35 -9.31
CA LYS A 122 15.36 -1.61 -10.61
C LYS A 122 16.40 -2.74 -10.58
N PHE A 123 16.86 -3.14 -9.39
CA PHE A 123 17.92 -4.15 -9.17
C PHE A 123 19.25 -3.84 -9.88
N GLN A 124 19.54 -2.56 -10.09
CA GLN A 124 20.77 -2.09 -10.73
C GLN A 124 21.79 -1.57 -9.73
N ASN A 125 21.35 -0.93 -8.66
CA ASN A 125 22.18 -0.34 -7.63
C ASN A 125 21.52 -0.48 -6.27
N TRP A 126 22.09 -1.30 -5.39
CA TRP A 126 21.57 -1.52 -4.04
C TRP A 126 21.41 -0.24 -3.22
N GLN A 127 22.35 0.72 -3.36
CA GLN A 127 22.30 1.95 -2.58
C GLN A 127 21.11 2.84 -2.98
N ASP A 128 20.72 2.79 -4.24
CA ASP A 128 19.53 3.51 -4.73
C ASP A 128 18.25 2.74 -4.40
N ASP A 129 18.25 1.44 -4.67
CA ASP A 129 17.10 0.58 -4.46
C ASP A 129 16.66 0.55 -2.98
N ARG A 130 17.62 0.46 -2.03
CA ARG A 130 17.33 0.47 -0.58
C ARG A 130 16.70 1.77 -0.07
N GLN A 131 16.79 2.86 -0.83
CA GLN A 131 16.15 4.13 -0.47
C GLN A 131 14.62 4.06 -0.58
N ASP A 132 14.12 3.16 -1.43
CA ASP A 132 12.68 2.94 -1.67
C ASP A 132 11.92 4.24 -1.93
N LYS A 133 12.50 5.08 -2.82
CA LYS A 133 12.08 6.46 -3.06
C LYS A 133 10.61 6.58 -3.45
N LEU A 134 10.12 5.69 -4.31
CA LEU A 134 8.77 5.74 -4.84
C LEU A 134 7.73 5.72 -3.73
N ILE A 135 7.76 4.69 -2.88
CA ILE A 135 6.75 4.55 -1.83
C ILE A 135 6.90 5.59 -0.72
N LYS A 136 8.14 6.01 -0.44
CA LYS A 136 8.40 7.10 0.52
C LYS A 136 7.87 8.44 0.01
N SER A 137 8.03 8.74 -1.29
CA SER A 137 7.46 9.95 -1.90
C SER A 137 5.94 9.92 -1.87
N LEU A 138 5.31 8.78 -2.23
CA LEU A 138 3.86 8.63 -2.07
C LEU A 138 3.41 8.87 -0.63
N ALA A 139 4.08 8.28 0.35
CA ALA A 139 3.75 8.45 1.76
C ALA A 139 3.95 9.92 2.22
N GLN A 140 4.98 10.59 1.73
CA GLN A 140 5.28 11.98 2.07
C GLN A 140 4.18 12.96 1.63
N PHE A 141 3.62 12.75 0.43
CA PHE A 141 2.65 13.66 -0.16
C PHE A 141 1.19 13.20 0.00
N SER A 142 0.97 11.99 0.50
CA SER A 142 -0.36 11.46 0.76
C SER A 142 -0.97 12.01 2.03
N THR A 143 -2.28 12.31 2.00
CA THR A 143 -3.08 12.67 3.18
C THR A 143 -3.92 11.49 3.69
N VAL A 144 -3.75 10.30 3.11
CA VAL A 144 -4.36 9.04 3.54
C VAL A 144 -3.27 7.99 3.79
N PRO A 145 -3.56 6.92 4.54
CA PRO A 145 -2.60 5.84 4.77
C PRO A 145 -2.07 5.24 3.46
N VAL A 146 -0.75 4.99 3.41
CA VAL A 146 -0.08 4.26 2.34
C VAL A 146 0.34 2.89 2.85
N ILE A 147 0.03 1.84 2.09
CA ILE A 147 0.37 0.44 2.37
C ILE A 147 1.35 -0.07 1.32
N ASN A 148 2.44 -0.65 1.77
CA ASN A 148 3.39 -1.37 0.93
C ASN A 148 2.87 -2.77 0.63
N MET A 149 2.40 -3.01 -0.59
CA MET A 149 2.04 -4.35 -1.06
C MET A 149 3.27 -5.20 -1.41
N GLU A 150 4.28 -4.57 -1.97
CA GLU A 150 5.64 -5.09 -2.21
C GLU A 150 6.48 -4.03 -2.95
N THR A 151 7.59 -3.64 -2.36
CA THR A 151 8.64 -2.83 -2.98
C THR A 151 9.98 -3.56 -2.83
N ILE A 152 11.00 -2.94 -2.23
CA ILE A 152 12.22 -3.67 -1.80
C ILE A 152 11.95 -4.51 -0.55
N THR A 153 10.93 -4.14 0.24
CA THR A 153 10.41 -4.92 1.36
C THR A 153 9.00 -5.43 1.04
N HIS A 154 8.55 -6.43 1.78
CA HIS A 154 7.21 -6.99 1.58
C HIS A 154 6.50 -7.20 2.93
N PRO A 155 6.13 -6.11 3.64
CA PRO A 155 5.65 -6.18 5.01
C PRO A 155 4.39 -7.05 5.19
N CYS A 156 3.48 -7.04 4.22
CA CYS A 156 2.28 -7.90 4.26
C CYS A 156 2.66 -9.40 4.19
N GLN A 157 3.65 -9.76 3.38
CA GLN A 157 4.13 -11.15 3.27
C GLN A 157 4.91 -11.56 4.51
N GLU A 158 5.68 -10.65 5.12
CA GLU A 158 6.38 -10.89 6.37
C GLU A 158 5.39 -11.29 7.47
N LEU A 159 4.30 -10.52 7.65
CA LEU A 159 3.24 -10.86 8.61
C LEU A 159 2.55 -12.19 8.27
N ALA A 160 2.29 -12.45 6.99
CA ALA A 160 1.68 -13.71 6.55
C ALA A 160 2.58 -14.93 6.85
N HIS A 161 3.90 -14.79 6.69
CA HIS A 161 4.86 -15.84 7.05
C HIS A 161 4.84 -16.11 8.55
N ILE A 162 4.90 -15.06 9.38
CA ILE A 162 4.85 -15.22 10.85
C ILE A 162 3.52 -15.85 11.27
N MET A 163 2.40 -15.42 10.70
CA MET A 163 1.09 -16.02 10.96
C MET A 163 1.08 -17.52 10.61
N ALA A 164 1.60 -17.90 9.45
CA ALA A 164 1.68 -19.29 9.03
C ALA A 164 2.58 -20.13 9.96
N LEU A 165 3.71 -19.58 10.42
CA LEU A 165 4.57 -20.26 11.40
C LEU A 165 3.84 -20.47 12.73
N GLN A 166 3.16 -19.46 13.26
CA GLN A 166 2.37 -19.56 14.49
C GLN A 166 1.22 -20.57 14.37
N GLU A 167 0.59 -20.68 13.22
CA GLU A 167 -0.51 -21.63 12.98
C GLU A 167 -0.05 -23.09 12.89
N ASN A 168 1.20 -23.33 12.49
CA ASN A 168 1.70 -24.70 12.24
C ASN A 168 2.72 -25.21 13.24
N LEU A 169 3.39 -24.31 13.97
CA LEU A 169 4.44 -24.69 14.93
C LEU A 169 4.04 -24.47 16.39
N GLY A 170 2.92 -23.80 16.65
CA GLY A 170 2.39 -23.50 18.00
C GLY A 170 2.93 -22.22 18.54
#